data_9bb5bf71c71e784c8b774a92f6c21a52
#
_entry.id   9bb5bf71c71e784c8b774a92f6c21a52
#
_cell.length_a   1.000
_cell.length_b   1.000
_cell.length_c   1.000
_cell.angle_alpha   90.00
_cell.angle_beta   90.00
_cell.angle_gamma   90.00
#
_symmetry.space_group_name_H-M   'P 1'
#
loop_
_entity.id
_entity.type
_entity.pdbx_description
1 polymer ?
#
loop_
_entity_poly.entity_id
_entity_poly.type
_entity_poly.pdbx_seq_one_letter_code
_entity_poly.pdbx_strand_id
1 'polypeptide(L)'
;MPVDGVFACYLFRNVGDRDATLSAVHDVLAPGARLVTQEYSVAGSRRSAVLWSAVCWTVVIPLSLVLTRRTKLYRYLWRSVLRFDSVEKFTARLHAAGFEDVRVTTVDGWQQGILHTFSARRPAVPKP
;
A
#
# COMPACT_ATOMS: atom_id res chain seq x y z
N MET A 1 -10.91 3.22 -22.93
CA MET A 1 -11.54 1.90 -22.73
C MET A 1 -11.40 1.47 -21.28
N PRO A 2 -12.47 0.95 -20.66
CA PRO A 2 -12.33 0.41 -19.31
C PRO A 2 -11.39 -0.81 -19.29
N VAL A 3 -10.68 -0.97 -18.18
CA VAL A 3 -9.79 -2.12 -18.00
C VAL A 3 -10.44 -3.14 -17.07
N ASP A 4 -10.08 -4.41 -17.25
CA ASP A 4 -10.68 -5.53 -16.51
C ASP A 4 -10.08 -5.73 -15.13
N GLY A 5 -9.00 -5.05 -14.81
CA GLY A 5 -8.35 -5.10 -13.51
C GLY A 5 -7.12 -4.23 -13.49
N VAL A 6 -6.73 -3.82 -12.29
CA VAL A 6 -5.49 -3.06 -12.05
C VAL A 6 -4.74 -3.76 -10.92
N PHE A 7 -3.46 -4.01 -11.15
CA PHE A 7 -2.55 -4.51 -10.13
C PHE A 7 -1.42 -3.51 -9.95
N ALA A 8 -1.17 -3.10 -8.72
CA ALA A 8 -0.12 -2.14 -8.40
C ALA A 8 0.67 -2.61 -7.18
N CYS A 9 1.98 -2.41 -7.21
CA CYS A 9 2.86 -2.68 -6.08
C CYS A 9 3.56 -1.41 -5.67
N TYR A 10 3.42 -1.01 -4.41
CA TYR A 10 4.14 0.13 -3.82
C TYR A 10 3.87 1.47 -4.52
N LEU A 11 2.74 1.56 -5.21
CA LEU A 11 2.38 2.78 -5.95
C LEU A 11 1.90 3.88 -5.00
N PHE A 12 0.96 3.56 -4.12
CA PHE A 12 0.25 4.57 -3.32
C PHE A 12 1.14 5.19 -2.25
N ARG A 13 2.15 4.48 -1.79
CA ARG A 13 3.14 5.04 -0.87
C ARG A 13 3.93 6.20 -1.50
N ASN A 14 4.14 6.16 -2.81
CA ASN A 14 5.00 7.09 -3.53
C ASN A 14 4.25 8.19 -4.28
N VAL A 15 2.90 8.18 -4.28
CA VAL A 15 2.12 9.24 -4.92
C VAL A 15 1.82 10.36 -3.93
N GLY A 16 1.78 11.59 -4.44
CA GLY A 16 1.52 12.76 -3.61
C GLY A 16 0.06 12.90 -3.19
N ASP A 17 -0.87 12.52 -4.06
CA ASP A 17 -2.31 12.60 -3.79
C ASP A 17 -2.93 11.22 -4.00
N ARG A 18 -3.07 10.49 -2.88
CA ARG A 18 -3.61 9.12 -2.90
C ARG A 18 -5.08 9.09 -3.30
N ASP A 19 -5.86 10.06 -2.84
CA ASP A 19 -7.29 10.11 -3.14
C ASP A 19 -7.53 10.36 -4.62
N ALA A 20 -6.80 11.30 -5.23
CA ALA A 20 -6.90 11.57 -6.65
C ALA A 20 -6.49 10.36 -7.48
N THR A 21 -5.43 9.66 -7.07
CA THR A 21 -4.97 8.45 -7.76
C THR A 21 -6.00 7.33 -7.66
N LEU A 22 -6.60 7.13 -6.49
CA LEU A 22 -7.66 6.12 -6.31
C LEU A 22 -8.89 6.45 -7.15
N SER A 23 -9.29 7.71 -7.25
CA SER A 23 -10.39 8.13 -8.10
C SER A 23 -10.09 7.85 -9.57
N ALA A 24 -8.87 8.13 -10.03
CA ALA A 24 -8.46 7.87 -11.40
C ALA A 24 -8.48 6.36 -11.71
N VAL A 25 -7.99 5.52 -10.79
CA VAL A 25 -8.03 4.06 -10.93
C VAL A 25 -9.48 3.57 -10.98
N HIS A 26 -10.33 4.08 -10.08
CA HIS A 26 -11.74 3.74 -10.06
C HIS A 26 -12.39 4.01 -11.42
N ASP A 27 -12.09 5.15 -12.02
CA ASP A 27 -12.72 5.58 -13.27
C ASP A 27 -12.27 4.78 -14.50
N VAL A 28 -11.03 4.24 -14.48
CA VAL A 28 -10.56 3.42 -15.60
C VAL A 28 -10.98 1.95 -15.50
N LEU A 29 -11.39 1.49 -14.31
CA LEU A 29 -11.85 0.12 -14.14
C LEU A 29 -13.24 -0.08 -14.75
N ALA A 30 -13.44 -1.24 -15.38
CA ALA A 30 -14.77 -1.67 -15.79
C ALA A 30 -15.65 -1.90 -14.55
N PRO A 31 -16.98 -1.71 -14.66
CA PRO A 31 -17.87 -2.08 -13.55
C PRO A 31 -17.66 -3.53 -13.13
N GLY A 32 -17.53 -3.76 -11.83
CA GLY A 32 -17.26 -5.07 -11.27
C GLY A 32 -15.79 -5.51 -11.28
N ALA A 33 -14.91 -4.75 -11.91
CA ALA A 33 -13.47 -5.06 -11.95
C ALA A 33 -12.79 -4.70 -10.64
N ARG A 34 -11.62 -5.31 -10.38
CA ARG A 34 -10.90 -5.14 -9.12
C ARG A 34 -9.61 -4.38 -9.28
N LEU A 35 -9.31 -3.59 -8.26
CA LEU A 35 -7.97 -3.10 -7.96
C LEU A 35 -7.35 -4.03 -6.93
N VAL A 36 -6.14 -4.50 -7.19
CA VAL A 36 -5.33 -5.23 -6.21
C VAL A 36 -4.01 -4.47 -6.07
N THR A 37 -3.68 -4.08 -4.84
CA THR A 37 -2.43 -3.37 -4.57
C THR A 37 -1.74 -3.95 -3.36
N GLN A 38 -0.40 -4.04 -3.42
CA GLN A 38 0.43 -4.45 -2.29
C GLN A 38 1.18 -3.24 -1.76
N GLU A 39 1.12 -3.04 -0.45
CA GLU A 39 1.76 -1.91 0.21
C GLU A 39 2.30 -2.32 1.56
N TYR A 40 3.43 -1.74 1.95
CA TYR A 40 3.91 -1.79 3.33
C TYR A 40 3.10 -0.78 4.16
N SER A 41 2.55 -1.23 5.28
CA SER A 41 1.78 -0.37 6.17
C SER A 41 2.00 -0.79 7.62
N VAL A 42 2.57 0.11 8.41
CA VAL A 42 2.88 -0.17 9.82
C VAL A 42 2.29 0.89 10.76
N ALA A 43 1.68 1.94 10.24
CA ALA A 43 1.25 3.09 11.02
C ALA A 43 0.18 2.75 12.08
N GLY A 44 -0.66 1.76 11.84
CA GLY A 44 -1.69 1.34 12.79
C GLY A 44 -1.23 0.32 13.82
N SER A 45 0.05 -0.10 13.81
CA SER A 45 0.57 -1.13 14.69
C SER A 45 1.96 -0.75 15.19
N ARG A 46 2.06 -0.48 16.49
CA ARG A 46 3.35 -0.18 17.13
C ARG A 46 4.35 -1.33 16.97
N ARG A 47 3.88 -2.58 17.11
CA ARG A 47 4.71 -3.76 16.95
C ARG A 47 5.28 -3.86 15.54
N SER A 48 4.45 -3.66 14.52
CA SER A 48 4.89 -3.68 13.13
C SER A 48 5.87 -2.56 12.81
N ALA A 49 5.63 -1.35 13.34
CA ALA A 49 6.53 -0.22 13.15
C ALA A 49 7.90 -0.46 13.79
N VAL A 50 7.93 -1.03 14.99
CA VAL A 50 9.18 -1.37 15.68
C VAL A 50 9.94 -2.45 14.92
N LEU A 51 9.27 -3.51 14.49
CA LEU A 51 9.90 -4.59 13.73
C LEU A 51 10.45 -4.07 12.40
N TRP A 52 9.69 -3.27 11.68
CA TRP A 52 10.12 -2.67 10.42
C TRP A 52 11.37 -1.80 10.63
N SER A 53 11.36 -0.94 11.64
CA SER A 53 12.50 -0.08 11.95
C SER A 53 13.73 -0.91 12.34
N ALA A 54 13.55 -1.95 13.15
CA ALA A 54 14.66 -2.84 13.54
C ALA A 54 15.28 -3.50 12.32
N VAL A 55 14.48 -4.06 11.41
CA VAL A 55 14.98 -4.70 10.20
C VAL A 55 15.70 -3.68 9.29
N CYS A 56 15.13 -2.50 9.10
CA CYS A 56 15.75 -1.48 8.25
C CYS A 56 17.10 -1.02 8.81
N TRP A 57 17.20 -0.73 10.11
CA TRP A 57 18.41 -0.17 10.69
C TRP A 57 19.47 -1.21 11.02
N THR A 58 19.10 -2.49 11.18
CA THR A 58 20.08 -3.56 11.48
C THR A 58 20.54 -4.31 10.25
N VAL A 59 19.72 -4.42 9.22
CA VAL A 59 20.00 -5.22 8.02
C VAL A 59 20.02 -4.37 6.75
N VAL A 60 18.90 -3.71 6.45
CA VAL A 60 18.71 -3.08 5.14
C VAL A 60 19.67 -1.90 4.95
N ILE A 61 19.69 -0.96 5.86
CA ILE A 61 20.52 0.24 5.74
C ILE A 61 22.01 -0.07 5.84
N PRO A 62 22.51 -0.84 6.84
CA PRO A 62 23.92 -1.21 6.87
C PRO A 62 24.37 -2.01 5.63
N LEU A 63 23.55 -2.95 5.17
CA LEU A 63 23.86 -3.72 3.97
C LEU A 63 23.90 -2.84 2.72
N SER A 64 23.00 -1.86 2.62
CA SER A 64 23.01 -0.91 1.51
C SER A 64 24.27 -0.06 1.49
N LEU A 65 24.79 0.33 2.66
CA LEU A 65 26.04 1.07 2.76
C LEU A 65 27.21 0.26 2.20
N VAL A 66 27.27 -1.03 2.51
CA VAL A 66 28.35 -1.92 2.06
C VAL A 66 28.25 -2.21 0.56
N LEU A 67 27.04 -2.50 0.05
CA LEU A 67 26.86 -2.99 -1.32
C LEU A 67 26.69 -1.87 -2.34
N THR A 68 25.99 -0.80 -2.02
CA THR A 68 25.60 0.23 -2.98
C THR A 68 26.05 1.63 -2.59
N ARG A 69 26.37 1.86 -1.34
CA ARG A 69 26.65 3.18 -0.74
C ARG A 69 25.50 4.20 -0.90
N ARG A 70 24.29 3.72 -1.14
CA ARG A 70 23.09 4.57 -1.36
C ARG A 70 22.15 4.51 -0.16
N THR A 71 22.65 4.90 1.02
CA THR A 71 21.84 4.85 2.25
C THR A 71 20.64 5.81 2.19
N LYS A 72 20.73 6.89 1.42
CA LYS A 72 19.63 7.85 1.29
C LYS A 72 18.33 7.22 0.80
N LEU A 73 18.43 6.36 -0.23
CA LEU A 73 17.27 5.67 -0.80
C LEU A 73 16.61 4.76 0.23
N TYR A 74 17.42 3.99 0.98
CA TYR A 74 16.89 3.03 1.95
C TYR A 74 16.38 3.71 3.22
N ARG A 75 16.95 4.85 3.61
CA ARG A 75 16.38 5.67 4.68
C ARG A 75 15.05 6.30 4.25
N TYR A 76 14.95 6.70 2.99
CA TYR A 76 13.67 7.16 2.42
C TYR A 76 12.62 6.04 2.47
N LEU A 77 13.00 4.82 2.09
CA LEU A 77 12.12 3.66 2.17
C LEU A 77 11.59 3.47 3.60
N TRP A 78 12.49 3.46 4.58
CA TRP A 78 12.11 3.31 5.98
C TRP A 78 11.10 4.38 6.42
N ARG A 79 11.39 5.64 6.16
CA ARG A 79 10.51 6.75 6.53
C ARG A 79 9.17 6.71 5.80
N SER A 80 9.19 6.41 4.50
CA SER A 80 7.96 6.43 3.70
C SER A 80 6.99 5.34 4.14
N VAL A 81 7.50 4.18 4.56
CA VAL A 81 6.65 3.12 5.09
C VAL A 81 6.04 3.53 6.43
N LEU A 82 6.83 4.18 7.31
CA LEU A 82 6.31 4.69 8.59
C LEU A 82 5.23 5.76 8.40
N ARG A 83 5.33 6.55 7.35
CA ARG A 83 4.40 7.65 7.06
C ARG A 83 3.20 7.24 6.23
N PHE A 84 3.22 6.06 5.63
CA PHE A 84 2.10 5.60 4.84
C PHE A 84 0.87 5.37 5.72
N ASP A 85 -0.31 5.44 5.13
CA ASP A 85 -1.57 5.20 5.82
C ASP A 85 -1.55 3.89 6.60
N SER A 86 -2.23 3.86 7.75
CA SER A 86 -2.58 2.60 8.39
C SER A 86 -3.52 1.79 7.50
N VAL A 87 -3.67 0.50 7.80
CA VAL A 87 -4.62 -0.36 7.07
C VAL A 87 -6.03 0.24 7.12
N GLU A 88 -6.47 0.69 8.30
CA GLU A 88 -7.79 1.30 8.47
C GLU A 88 -7.94 2.58 7.65
N LYS A 89 -6.92 3.42 7.65
CA LYS A 89 -6.96 4.69 6.91
C LYS A 89 -6.99 4.47 5.40
N PHE A 90 -6.16 3.56 4.88
CA PHE A 90 -6.15 3.25 3.45
C PHE A 90 -7.45 2.58 3.02
N THR A 91 -8.01 1.69 3.85
CA THR A 91 -9.32 1.08 3.61
C THR A 91 -10.41 2.15 3.54
N ALA A 92 -10.38 3.15 4.45
CA ALA A 92 -11.32 4.26 4.41
C ALA A 92 -11.18 5.08 3.13
N ARG A 93 -9.96 5.28 2.62
CA ARG A 93 -9.74 5.96 1.34
C ARG A 93 -10.35 5.19 0.16
N LEU A 94 -10.23 3.86 0.17
CA LEU A 94 -10.84 3.01 -0.85
C LEU A 94 -12.37 3.16 -0.86
N HIS A 95 -12.99 3.12 0.31
CA HIS A 95 -14.43 3.34 0.41
C HIS A 95 -14.84 4.74 -0.03
N ALA A 96 -14.08 5.76 0.36
CA ALA A 96 -14.36 7.15 -0.03
C ALA A 96 -14.23 7.36 -1.55
N ALA A 97 -13.36 6.60 -2.21
CA ALA A 97 -13.21 6.65 -3.67
C ALA A 97 -14.32 5.89 -4.42
N GLY A 98 -15.21 5.20 -3.70
CA GLY A 98 -16.35 4.49 -4.30
C GLY A 98 -16.15 2.99 -4.47
N PHE A 99 -15.05 2.44 -3.97
CA PHE A 99 -14.82 0.99 -4.02
C PHE A 99 -15.69 0.25 -3.00
N GLU A 100 -16.02 -1.00 -3.32
CA GLU A 100 -16.74 -1.90 -2.43
C GLU A 100 -15.98 -3.22 -2.29
N ASP A 101 -16.44 -4.10 -1.41
CA ASP A 101 -15.87 -5.44 -1.18
C ASP A 101 -14.35 -5.35 -0.96
N VAL A 102 -13.95 -4.48 -0.03
CA VAL A 102 -12.54 -4.26 0.29
C VAL A 102 -12.06 -5.42 1.18
N ARG A 103 -10.99 -6.08 0.72
CA ARG A 103 -10.36 -7.19 1.46
C ARG A 103 -8.89 -6.87 1.68
N VAL A 104 -8.41 -7.17 2.87
CA VAL A 104 -7.02 -6.95 3.24
C VAL A 104 -6.44 -8.27 3.73
N THR A 105 -5.31 -8.67 3.14
CA THR A 105 -4.57 -9.85 3.58
C THR A 105 -3.13 -9.45 3.86
N THR A 106 -2.45 -10.24 4.67
CA THR A 106 -1.04 -10.04 4.98
C THR A 106 -0.26 -11.31 4.65
N VAL A 107 1.05 -11.18 4.44
CA VAL A 107 1.91 -12.35 4.15
C VAL A 107 2.37 -12.99 5.45
N ASP A 108 2.70 -14.28 5.38
CA ASP A 108 3.25 -15.01 6.52
C ASP A 108 4.73 -14.67 6.72
N GLY A 109 5.24 -14.96 7.90
CA GLY A 109 6.62 -14.74 8.25
C GLY A 109 6.85 -13.41 8.96
N TRP A 110 8.07 -12.88 8.87
CA TRP A 110 8.43 -11.65 9.58
C TRP A 110 7.68 -10.42 9.05
N GLN A 111 7.19 -10.47 7.81
CA GLN A 111 6.43 -9.38 7.19
C GLN A 111 4.94 -9.39 7.54
N GLN A 112 4.50 -10.36 8.35
CA GLN A 112 3.11 -10.40 8.79
C GLN A 112 2.75 -9.11 9.54
N GLY A 113 1.68 -8.45 9.10
CA GLY A 113 1.29 -7.15 9.66
C GLY A 113 2.08 -5.97 9.12
N ILE A 114 3.02 -6.19 8.20
CA ILE A 114 3.82 -5.13 7.56
C ILE A 114 3.44 -5.01 6.08
N LEU A 115 3.56 -6.11 5.33
CA LEU A 115 3.17 -6.13 3.92
C LEU A 115 1.72 -6.60 3.82
N HIS A 116 0.89 -5.76 3.20
CA HIS A 116 -0.54 -6.01 3.05
C HIS A 116 -0.93 -6.01 1.59
N THR A 117 -1.89 -6.88 1.24
CA THR A 117 -2.54 -6.85 -0.07
C THR A 117 -3.95 -6.33 0.12
N PHE A 118 -4.27 -5.23 -0.55
CA PHE A 118 -5.60 -4.63 -0.56
C PHE A 118 -6.28 -5.00 -1.86
N SER A 119 -7.50 -5.54 -1.77
CA SER A 119 -8.32 -5.88 -2.93
C SER A 119 -9.64 -5.13 -2.79
N ALA A 120 -10.02 -4.37 -3.81
CA ALA A 120 -11.23 -3.58 -3.82
C ALA A 120 -11.88 -3.66 -5.18
N ARG A 121 -13.21 -3.59 -5.23
CA ARG A 121 -13.98 -3.75 -6.45
C ARG A 121 -14.73 -2.47 -6.79
N ARG A 122 -14.69 -2.09 -8.06
CA ARG A 122 -15.60 -1.06 -8.55
C ARG A 122 -17.03 -1.64 -8.59
N PRO A 123 -18.05 -0.93 -8.05
CA PRO A 123 -19.41 -1.45 -8.08
C PRO A 123 -19.86 -1.80 -9.50
N ALA A 124 -20.51 -2.95 -9.65
CA ALA A 124 -21.02 -3.40 -10.94
C ALA A 124 -22.21 -2.57 -11.39
N VAL A 125 -23.00 -2.04 -10.45
CA VAL A 125 -24.15 -1.18 -10.72
C VAL A 125 -23.92 0.13 -9.99
N PRO A 126 -24.01 1.30 -10.68
CA PRO A 126 -23.89 2.58 -10.00
C PRO A 126 -24.94 2.70 -8.91
N LYS A 127 -24.53 3.18 -7.74
CA LYS A 127 -25.49 3.47 -6.67
C LYS A 127 -26.36 4.66 -7.06
N PRO A 128 -27.67 4.59 -6.83
CA PRO A 128 -28.55 5.71 -7.10
C PRO A 128 -28.21 6.96 -6.28
#